data_b238e135b0f59757bfd73f13338b484e
#
_entry.id   b238e135b0f59757bfd73f13338b484e
#
_cell.length_a   1.000
_cell.length_b   1.000
_cell.length_c   1.000
_cell.angle_alpha   90.00
_cell.angle_beta   90.00
_cell.angle_gamma   90.00
#
_symmetry.space_group_name_H-M   'P 1'
#
loop_
_entity.id
_entity.type
_entity.pdbx_description
1 polymer ?
#
loop_
_entity_poly.entity_id
_entity_poly.type
_entity_poly.pdbx_seq_one_letter_code
_entity_poly.pdbx_strand_id
1 'polypeptide(L)'
;MTDRHPEKTASTISTLSDLAKLANYSLMDTLNADPDARDDGADHAPRQVFTGHYVPVSPTAIKDPEYVAHSKGFFSELGFADSMAKTTDFIRLFSGDIAQVPEPMRKVGWATGYALSIYGTEYTQQCPFQTGNGYGDGRAISVLEAVIKGQRWEMQLKGGGRTPYCRGADGRAVLR
;
A
#
# COMPACT_ATOMS: atom_id res chain seq x y z
N MET A 1 -13.06 -33.29 -35.74
CA MET A 1 -12.60 -31.91 -35.92
C MET A 1 -12.81 -31.22 -34.61
N THR A 2 -11.78 -31.13 -33.78
CA THR A 2 -11.83 -30.44 -32.47
C THR A 2 -11.36 -29.00 -32.69
N ASP A 3 -12.30 -28.11 -32.62
CA ASP A 3 -12.08 -26.67 -32.69
C ASP A 3 -11.29 -26.26 -31.43
N ARG A 4 -9.98 -26.04 -31.58
CA ARG A 4 -9.15 -25.42 -30.54
C ARG A 4 -9.39 -23.91 -30.64
N HIS A 5 -10.19 -23.38 -29.74
CA HIS A 5 -10.20 -21.95 -29.51
C HIS A 5 -8.76 -21.53 -29.18
N PRO A 6 -8.23 -20.46 -29.81
CA PRO A 6 -6.93 -19.93 -29.43
C PRO A 6 -7.01 -19.42 -27.98
N GLU A 7 -6.20 -20.01 -27.09
CA GLU A 7 -5.97 -19.43 -25.78
C GLU A 7 -5.53 -17.98 -25.97
N LYS A 8 -6.36 -17.08 -25.50
CA LYS A 8 -6.07 -15.66 -25.44
C LYS A 8 -4.86 -15.52 -24.51
N THR A 9 -3.67 -15.39 -25.08
CA THR A 9 -2.43 -15.15 -24.34
C THR A 9 -2.68 -13.95 -23.44
N ALA A 10 -2.73 -14.15 -22.14
CA ALA A 10 -2.90 -13.07 -21.17
C ALA A 10 -1.75 -12.09 -21.38
N SER A 11 -2.06 -10.83 -21.66
CA SER A 11 -1.05 -9.81 -21.86
C SER A 11 -0.21 -9.67 -20.60
N THR A 12 1.10 -9.86 -20.72
CA THR A 12 2.03 -9.72 -19.61
C THR A 12 2.12 -8.26 -19.19
N ILE A 13 1.98 -7.99 -17.90
CA ILE A 13 2.17 -6.65 -17.32
C ILE A 13 3.67 -6.46 -17.17
N SER A 14 4.27 -5.61 -18.00
CA SER A 14 5.72 -5.50 -18.11
C SER A 14 6.29 -4.15 -17.65
N THR A 15 5.42 -3.16 -17.48
CA THR A 15 5.80 -1.81 -17.04
C THR A 15 4.88 -1.32 -15.92
N LEU A 16 5.34 -0.34 -15.15
CA LEU A 16 4.50 0.33 -14.17
C LEU A 16 3.30 1.02 -14.82
N SER A 17 3.45 1.51 -16.04
CA SER A 17 2.33 2.10 -16.81
C SER A 17 1.27 1.06 -17.19
N ASP A 18 1.66 -0.20 -17.45
CA ASP A 18 0.67 -1.26 -17.70
C ASP A 18 -0.08 -1.62 -16.41
N LEU A 19 0.61 -1.65 -15.29
CA LEU A 19 -0.01 -1.85 -13.98
C LEU A 19 -0.95 -0.69 -13.63
N ALA A 20 -0.57 0.54 -13.92
CA ALA A 20 -1.39 1.73 -13.67
C ALA A 20 -2.74 1.68 -14.38
N LYS A 21 -2.80 1.14 -15.60
CA LYS A 21 -4.06 0.96 -16.34
C LYS A 21 -5.06 0.03 -15.66
N LEU A 22 -4.60 -0.78 -14.71
CA LEU A 22 -5.41 -1.71 -13.92
C LEU A 22 -5.83 -1.11 -12.58
N ALA A 23 -5.39 0.11 -12.28
CA ALA A 23 -5.75 0.79 -11.04
C ALA A 23 -7.27 0.95 -10.91
N ASN A 24 -7.78 0.61 -9.73
CA ASN A 24 -9.20 0.70 -9.41
C ASN A 24 -9.35 0.94 -7.91
N TYR A 25 -9.60 2.17 -7.55
CA TYR A 25 -9.69 2.61 -6.15
C TYR A 25 -11.11 2.54 -5.60
N SER A 26 -11.89 1.54 -5.98
CA SER A 26 -13.30 1.46 -5.60
C SER A 26 -13.52 1.37 -4.09
N LEU A 27 -12.59 0.81 -3.35
CA LEU A 27 -12.65 0.82 -1.89
C LEU A 27 -12.54 2.25 -1.36
N MET A 28 -11.52 2.98 -1.83
CA MET A 28 -11.31 4.37 -1.46
C MET A 28 -12.45 5.29 -1.91
N ASP A 29 -13.04 5.01 -3.08
CA ASP A 29 -14.13 5.82 -3.65
C ASP A 29 -15.49 5.56 -2.97
N THR A 30 -15.64 4.43 -2.27
CA THR A 30 -16.90 4.04 -1.61
C THR A 30 -16.88 4.20 -0.09
N LEU A 31 -15.69 4.22 0.52
CA LEU A 31 -15.54 4.39 1.96
C LEU A 31 -15.27 5.86 2.32
N ASN A 32 -15.63 6.24 3.52
CA ASN A 32 -15.39 7.59 4.02
C ASN A 32 -13.96 7.68 4.59
N ALA A 33 -13.22 8.69 4.16
CA ALA A 33 -11.99 9.10 4.83
C ALA A 33 -12.29 9.66 6.23
N ASP A 34 -11.30 9.62 7.10
CA ASP A 34 -11.34 10.36 8.36
C ASP A 34 -11.49 11.87 8.08
N PRO A 35 -12.52 12.54 8.62
CA PRO A 35 -12.79 13.95 8.32
C PRO A 35 -11.71 14.90 8.86
N ASP A 36 -10.91 14.46 9.83
CA ASP A 36 -9.82 15.26 10.40
C ASP A 36 -8.50 15.05 9.64
N ALA A 37 -8.51 14.19 8.61
CA ALA A 37 -7.32 13.91 7.81
C ALA A 37 -7.05 15.03 6.79
N ARG A 38 -5.79 15.08 6.35
CA ARG A 38 -5.35 15.95 5.27
C ARG A 38 -5.38 15.19 3.94
N ASP A 39 -6.03 15.76 2.95
CA ASP A 39 -6.13 15.15 1.61
C ASP A 39 -4.78 15.02 0.88
N ASP A 40 -3.79 15.84 1.28
CA ASP A 40 -2.44 15.81 0.70
C ASP A 40 -1.56 14.64 1.19
N GLY A 41 -2.07 13.82 2.09
CA GLY A 41 -1.33 12.68 2.65
C GLY A 41 -0.22 13.05 3.62
N ALA A 42 -0.16 14.29 4.10
CA ALA A 42 0.87 14.74 5.04
C ALA A 42 0.51 14.50 6.53
N ASP A 43 -0.53 13.73 6.80
CA ASP A 43 -0.96 13.38 8.16
C ASP A 43 -0.11 12.21 8.72
N HIS A 44 1.08 12.53 9.21
CA HIS A 44 2.03 11.57 9.74
C HIS A 44 2.10 11.53 11.27
N ALA A 45 1.43 12.47 11.95
CA ALA A 45 1.48 12.55 13.41
C ALA A 45 0.58 11.47 14.04
N PRO A 46 1.08 10.70 15.03
CA PRO A 46 0.25 9.78 15.79
C PRO A 46 -0.90 10.53 16.45
N ARG A 47 -2.11 10.08 16.22
CA ARG A 47 -3.32 10.60 16.83
C ARG A 47 -4.43 9.56 16.89
N GLN A 48 -5.43 9.78 17.69
CA GLN A 48 -6.64 8.98 17.65
C GLN A 48 -7.44 9.28 16.37
N VAL A 49 -7.93 8.22 15.75
CA VAL A 49 -8.86 8.28 14.62
C VAL A 49 -10.19 7.69 15.10
N PHE A 50 -11.18 8.54 15.28
CA PHE A 50 -12.47 8.14 15.86
C PHE A 50 -13.49 7.75 14.80
N THR A 51 -13.35 8.30 13.60
CA THR A 51 -14.32 8.15 12.51
C THR A 51 -13.60 7.94 11.19
N GLY A 52 -14.34 7.49 10.18
CA GLY A 52 -13.79 7.16 8.90
C GLY A 52 -13.25 5.72 8.85
N HIS A 53 -12.99 5.27 7.64
CA HIS A 53 -12.50 3.92 7.35
C HIS A 53 -11.01 3.92 7.04
N TYR A 54 -10.48 5.05 6.62
CA TYR A 54 -9.08 5.22 6.27
C TYR A 54 -8.62 6.67 6.46
N VAL A 55 -7.31 6.83 6.52
CA VAL A 55 -6.64 8.14 6.55
C VAL A 55 -5.79 8.24 5.29
N PRO A 56 -5.95 9.27 4.44
CA PRO A 56 -4.99 9.58 3.39
C PRO A 56 -3.62 9.85 4.02
N VAL A 57 -2.62 9.10 3.59
CA VAL A 57 -1.24 9.29 4.07
C VAL A 57 -0.25 8.83 3.03
N SER A 58 0.72 9.66 2.72
CA SER A 58 1.77 9.32 1.78
C SER A 58 2.93 8.63 2.48
N PRO A 59 3.50 7.57 1.89
CA PRO A 59 4.70 6.97 2.45
C PRO A 59 5.88 7.96 2.42
N THR A 60 6.83 7.72 3.29
CA THR A 60 8.10 8.45 3.28
C THR A 60 9.09 7.70 2.41
N ALA A 61 9.51 8.29 1.31
CA ALA A 61 10.43 7.68 0.37
C ALA A 61 11.77 7.28 1.01
N ILE A 62 12.32 6.16 0.57
CA ILE A 62 13.70 5.76 0.89
C ILE A 62 14.62 6.50 -0.07
N LYS A 63 15.69 7.08 0.46
CA LYS A 63 16.73 7.72 -0.34
C LYS A 63 17.53 6.65 -1.08
N ASP A 64 17.78 6.88 -2.38
CA ASP A 64 18.60 6.04 -3.25
C ASP A 64 18.24 4.54 -3.12
N PRO A 65 16.97 4.14 -3.41
CA PRO A 65 16.53 2.79 -3.21
C PRO A 65 17.15 1.83 -4.22
N GLU A 66 17.51 0.64 -3.75
CA GLU A 66 18.06 -0.43 -4.57
C GLU A 66 17.16 -1.66 -4.56
N TYR A 67 17.18 -2.40 -5.68
CA TYR A 67 16.51 -3.70 -5.77
C TYR A 67 17.19 -4.72 -4.85
N VAL A 68 16.39 -5.39 -4.02
CA VAL A 68 16.88 -6.47 -3.16
C VAL A 68 16.39 -7.82 -3.68
N ALA A 69 15.08 -8.04 -3.68
CA ALA A 69 14.48 -9.30 -4.08
C ALA A 69 12.98 -9.14 -4.37
N HIS A 70 12.41 -10.11 -5.07
CA HIS A 70 10.95 -10.26 -5.22
C HIS A 70 10.57 -11.74 -5.32
N SER A 71 9.30 -12.03 -5.14
CA SER A 71 8.76 -13.37 -5.32
C SER A 71 8.45 -13.62 -6.80
N LYS A 72 9.29 -14.40 -7.48
CA LYS A 72 9.06 -14.78 -8.89
C LYS A 72 7.77 -15.57 -9.08
N GLY A 73 7.44 -16.45 -8.13
CA GLY A 73 6.19 -17.21 -8.16
C GLY A 73 4.97 -16.28 -8.11
N PHE A 74 4.98 -15.29 -7.23
CA PHE A 74 3.89 -14.33 -7.13
C PHE A 74 3.80 -13.42 -8.36
N PHE A 75 4.93 -12.98 -8.92
CA PHE A 75 4.95 -12.25 -10.18
C PHE A 75 4.32 -13.04 -11.33
N SER A 76 4.68 -14.32 -11.45
CA SER A 76 4.09 -15.22 -12.45
C SER A 76 2.58 -15.41 -12.25
N GLU A 77 2.14 -15.56 -11.00
CA GLU A 77 0.72 -15.65 -10.65
C GLU A 77 -0.07 -14.42 -11.09
N LEU A 78 0.45 -13.22 -10.82
CA LEU A 78 -0.16 -11.97 -11.24
C LEU A 78 -0.02 -11.69 -12.75
N GLY A 79 0.87 -12.37 -13.44
CA GLY A 79 1.19 -12.11 -14.85
C GLY A 79 2.14 -10.93 -15.04
N PHE A 80 2.98 -10.65 -14.06
CA PHE A 80 4.02 -9.63 -14.14
C PHE A 80 5.27 -10.18 -14.79
N ALA A 81 5.92 -9.37 -15.63
CA ALA A 81 7.25 -9.69 -16.14
C ALA A 81 8.27 -9.63 -15.01
N ASP A 82 9.14 -10.63 -14.91
CA ASP A 82 10.20 -10.69 -13.88
C ASP A 82 11.12 -9.47 -13.92
N SER A 83 11.37 -8.93 -15.11
CA SER A 83 12.18 -7.72 -15.32
C SER A 83 11.56 -6.45 -14.72
N MET A 84 10.24 -6.38 -14.58
CA MET A 84 9.55 -5.20 -14.06
C MET A 84 10.00 -4.87 -12.63
N ALA A 85 10.28 -5.88 -11.81
CA ALA A 85 10.74 -5.69 -10.43
C ALA A 85 12.05 -4.89 -10.32
N LYS A 86 12.83 -4.81 -11.40
CA LYS A 86 14.14 -4.13 -11.44
C LYS A 86 14.09 -2.77 -12.14
N THR A 87 12.92 -2.36 -12.61
CA THR A 87 12.78 -1.03 -13.22
C THR A 87 12.81 0.06 -12.15
N THR A 88 13.37 1.19 -12.49
CA THR A 88 13.54 2.31 -11.54
C THR A 88 12.21 2.79 -10.97
N ASP A 89 11.19 2.90 -11.80
CA ASP A 89 9.85 3.36 -11.40
C ASP A 89 9.16 2.36 -10.46
N PHE A 90 9.31 1.05 -10.71
CA PHE A 90 8.78 0.02 -9.81
C PHE A 90 9.51 0.02 -8.45
N ILE A 91 10.84 0.12 -8.45
CA ILE A 91 11.64 0.23 -7.23
C ILE A 91 11.21 1.47 -6.44
N ARG A 92 11.05 2.63 -7.09
CA ARG A 92 10.63 3.88 -6.45
C ARG A 92 9.25 3.73 -5.80
N LEU A 93 8.26 3.20 -6.51
CA LEU A 93 6.91 2.96 -5.96
C LEU A 93 6.99 2.13 -4.67
N PHE A 94 7.65 0.97 -4.71
CA PHE A 94 7.74 0.07 -3.57
C PHE A 94 8.76 0.50 -2.50
N SER A 95 9.46 1.60 -2.74
CA SER A 95 10.31 2.30 -1.77
C SER A 95 9.65 3.56 -1.20
N GLY A 96 8.36 3.77 -1.50
CA GLY A 96 7.57 4.85 -0.95
C GLY A 96 7.57 6.16 -1.74
N ASP A 97 8.24 6.23 -2.89
CA ASP A 97 8.17 7.40 -3.77
C ASP A 97 7.01 7.24 -4.75
N ILE A 98 5.87 7.77 -4.36
CA ILE A 98 4.64 7.75 -5.17
C ILE A 98 4.36 9.08 -5.89
N ALA A 99 5.29 10.04 -5.82
CA ALA A 99 5.06 11.37 -6.39
C ALA A 99 5.04 11.37 -7.92
N GLN A 100 5.71 10.42 -8.56
CA GLN A 100 5.87 10.34 -10.01
C GLN A 100 5.27 9.07 -10.62
N VAL A 101 4.31 8.45 -9.94
CA VAL A 101 3.59 7.29 -10.50
C VAL A 101 2.80 7.69 -11.74
N PRO A 102 2.68 6.79 -12.73
CA PRO A 102 1.92 7.10 -13.95
C PRO A 102 0.41 7.17 -13.66
N GLU A 103 -0.28 8.04 -14.37
CA GLU A 103 -1.75 8.07 -14.36
C GLU A 103 -2.34 6.73 -14.86
N PRO A 104 -3.45 6.25 -14.28
CA PRO A 104 -4.31 6.89 -13.28
C PRO A 104 -3.97 6.52 -11.82
N MET A 105 -2.75 6.11 -11.51
CA MET A 105 -2.36 5.85 -10.11
C MET A 105 -2.43 7.13 -9.27
N ARG A 106 -2.92 7.00 -8.04
CA ARG A 106 -3.00 8.11 -7.09
C ARG A 106 -1.63 8.41 -6.48
N LYS A 107 -1.35 9.70 -6.26
CA LYS A 107 -0.12 10.20 -5.65
C LYS A 107 -0.22 10.35 -4.13
N VAL A 108 -1.26 9.80 -3.55
CA VAL A 108 -1.52 9.73 -2.11
C VAL A 108 -1.87 8.29 -1.78
N GLY A 109 -1.22 7.75 -0.75
CA GLY A 109 -1.55 6.45 -0.19
C GLY A 109 -2.61 6.56 0.90
N TRP A 110 -2.88 5.45 1.58
CA TRP A 110 -3.82 5.44 2.69
C TRP A 110 -3.42 4.41 3.75
N ALA A 111 -3.80 4.68 4.97
CA ALA A 111 -3.70 3.76 6.09
C ALA A 111 -5.08 3.45 6.64
N THR A 112 -5.28 2.26 7.17
CA THR A 112 -6.52 1.83 7.79
C THR A 112 -6.30 1.44 9.25
N GLY A 113 -7.37 1.49 10.06
CA GLY A 113 -7.34 1.06 11.45
C GLY A 113 -7.11 -0.43 11.66
N TYR A 114 -7.05 -1.21 10.59
CA TYR A 114 -6.80 -2.65 10.63
C TYR A 114 -5.55 -3.01 11.41
N ALA A 115 -4.49 -2.21 11.28
CA ALA A 115 -3.24 -2.42 12.02
C ALA A 115 -3.41 -2.40 13.54
N LEU A 116 -4.45 -1.74 14.05
CA LEU A 116 -4.79 -1.69 15.47
C LEU A 116 -5.44 -2.99 15.96
N SER A 117 -6.04 -3.74 15.06
CA SER A 117 -6.80 -4.96 15.39
C SER A 117 -5.99 -6.25 15.36
N ILE A 118 -4.77 -6.22 14.82
CA ILE A 118 -3.97 -7.43 14.56
C ILE A 118 -3.66 -8.23 15.83
N TYR A 119 -3.52 -7.57 16.96
CA TYR A 119 -3.12 -8.22 18.21
C TYR A 119 -4.28 -8.58 19.13
N GLY A 120 -5.50 -8.21 18.82
CA GLY A 120 -6.73 -8.63 19.50
C GLY A 120 -6.83 -8.26 20.99
N THR A 121 -5.84 -7.63 21.56
CA THR A 121 -5.79 -7.21 22.96
C THR A 121 -5.33 -5.77 23.07
N GLU A 122 -6.02 -5.03 23.92
CA GLU A 122 -5.66 -3.65 24.22
C GLU A 122 -4.62 -3.62 25.34
N TYR A 123 -3.47 -3.05 25.06
CA TYR A 123 -2.45 -2.80 26.08
C TYR A 123 -2.44 -1.29 26.40
N THR A 124 -3.20 -0.89 27.40
CA THR A 124 -3.32 0.50 27.83
C THR A 124 -1.97 1.14 28.11
N GLN A 125 -1.05 0.39 28.69
CA GLN A 125 0.30 0.86 29.04
C GLN A 125 1.19 1.16 27.82
N GLN A 126 0.87 0.57 26.68
CA GLN A 126 1.63 0.73 25.44
C GLN A 126 0.94 1.65 24.43
N CYS A 127 -0.27 2.07 24.73
CA CYS A 127 -0.99 3.02 23.93
C CYS A 127 -0.41 4.43 24.16
N PRO A 128 0.05 5.14 23.12
CA PRO A 128 0.60 6.50 23.29
C PRO A 128 -0.42 7.49 23.85
N PHE A 129 -1.70 7.19 23.72
CA PHE A 129 -2.79 8.02 24.21
C PHE A 129 -3.36 7.55 25.54
N GLN A 130 -2.86 6.45 26.10
CA GLN A 130 -3.28 5.83 27.36
C GLN A 130 -4.78 5.52 27.44
N THR A 131 -5.45 5.40 26.31
CA THR A 131 -6.89 5.13 26.21
C THR A 131 -7.21 3.67 25.96
N GLY A 132 -6.20 2.84 25.74
CA GLY A 132 -6.38 1.43 25.40
C GLY A 132 -6.88 1.17 23.97
N ASN A 133 -6.81 2.15 23.11
CA ASN A 133 -7.27 2.04 21.71
C ASN A 133 -6.31 1.24 20.83
N GLY A 134 -6.06 0.01 21.23
CA GLY A 134 -5.40 -0.92 20.37
C GLY A 134 -3.88 -0.78 20.30
N TYR A 135 -3.26 -1.91 20.28
CA TYR A 135 -1.86 -2.10 20.00
C TYR A 135 -1.72 -2.44 18.52
N GLY A 136 -1.48 -1.46 17.71
CA GLY A 136 -1.23 -1.62 16.30
C GLY A 136 0.17 -1.18 15.91
N ASP A 137 0.63 -1.73 14.82
CA ASP A 137 1.92 -1.40 14.25
C ASP A 137 1.90 -0.05 13.51
N GLY A 138 0.76 0.33 12.92
CA GLY A 138 0.55 1.63 12.25
C GLY A 138 1.52 1.95 11.11
N ARG A 139 2.31 0.96 10.66
CA ARG A 139 3.36 1.13 9.65
C ARG A 139 2.96 0.65 8.26
N ALA A 140 1.71 0.29 8.08
CA ALA A 140 1.19 -0.20 6.81
C ALA A 140 0.54 0.96 6.04
N ILE A 141 1.03 1.21 4.83
CA ILE A 141 0.50 2.23 3.93
C ILE A 141 0.21 1.57 2.59
N SER A 142 -1.03 1.62 2.17
CA SER A 142 -1.45 1.13 0.86
C SER A 142 -1.18 2.19 -0.19
N VAL A 143 -0.67 1.77 -1.34
CA VAL A 143 -0.21 2.68 -2.41
C VAL A 143 -0.93 2.44 -3.74
N LEU A 144 -1.54 1.28 -3.90
CA LEU A 144 -2.28 0.93 -5.11
C LEU A 144 -3.38 -0.07 -4.80
N GLU A 145 -4.55 0.13 -5.39
CA GLU A 145 -5.61 -0.86 -5.54
C GLU A 145 -5.78 -1.12 -7.04
N ALA A 146 -5.77 -2.38 -7.45
CA ALA A 146 -5.83 -2.78 -8.85
C ALA A 146 -6.68 -4.04 -9.04
N VAL A 147 -7.28 -4.18 -10.22
CA VAL A 147 -7.97 -5.41 -10.62
C VAL A 147 -7.09 -6.16 -11.60
N ILE A 148 -6.50 -7.26 -11.15
CA ILE A 148 -5.58 -8.09 -11.92
C ILE A 148 -6.21 -9.47 -12.11
N LYS A 149 -6.36 -9.91 -13.36
CA LYS A 149 -7.01 -11.18 -13.71
C LYS A 149 -8.40 -11.36 -13.06
N GLY A 150 -9.16 -10.26 -12.96
CA GLY A 150 -10.50 -10.28 -12.38
C GLY A 150 -10.54 -10.31 -10.84
N GLN A 151 -9.39 -10.30 -10.18
CA GLN A 151 -9.29 -10.24 -8.72
C GLN A 151 -8.80 -8.86 -8.29
N ARG A 152 -9.32 -8.39 -7.16
CA ARG A 152 -8.90 -7.14 -6.55
C ARG A 152 -7.69 -7.36 -5.66
N TRP A 153 -6.70 -6.52 -5.87
CA TRP A 153 -5.44 -6.52 -5.13
C TRP A 153 -5.19 -5.16 -4.51
N GLU A 154 -4.83 -5.14 -3.26
CA GLU A 154 -4.31 -3.97 -2.56
C GLU A 154 -2.81 -4.16 -2.36
N MET A 155 -2.02 -3.20 -2.82
CA MET A 155 -0.56 -3.20 -2.69
C MET A 155 -0.17 -2.30 -1.54
N GLN A 156 0.45 -2.89 -0.53
CA GLN A 156 0.73 -2.24 0.74
C GLN A 156 2.22 -2.26 1.07
N LEU A 157 2.73 -1.13 1.51
CA LEU A 157 4.07 -0.99 2.05
C LEU A 157 4.04 -1.21 3.57
N LYS A 158 4.87 -2.13 4.05
CA LYS A 158 5.08 -2.34 5.47
C LYS A 158 6.37 -1.67 5.91
N GLY A 159 6.28 -0.73 6.84
CA GLY A 159 7.42 0.10 7.24
C GLY A 159 7.68 1.28 6.31
N GLY A 160 6.67 1.74 5.59
CA GLY A 160 6.73 2.84 4.62
C GLY A 160 6.76 4.25 5.26
N GLY A 161 6.88 4.36 6.57
CA GLY A 161 6.86 5.64 7.28
C GLY A 161 5.75 5.73 8.32
N ARG A 162 5.60 6.89 8.92
CA ARG A 162 4.60 7.15 9.95
C ARG A 162 3.20 7.27 9.37
N THR A 163 2.24 6.85 10.19
CA THR A 163 0.81 7.08 9.98
C THR A 163 0.17 7.58 11.28
N PRO A 164 -1.05 8.09 11.28
CA PRO A 164 -1.78 8.41 12.51
C PRO A 164 -1.91 7.24 13.48
N TYR A 165 -1.87 6.01 12.98
CA TYR A 165 -1.96 4.80 13.79
C TYR A 165 -0.60 4.33 14.35
N CYS A 166 0.49 5.00 14.00
CA CYS A 166 1.84 4.64 14.42
C CYS A 166 2.08 5.07 15.88
N ARG A 167 2.56 4.16 16.72
CA ARG A 167 2.76 4.39 18.16
C ARG A 167 4.01 5.15 18.54
N GLY A 168 4.83 5.48 17.64
CA GLY A 168 6.10 6.14 17.87
C GLY A 168 7.13 5.69 16.86
N ALA A 169 8.36 6.05 17.09
CA ALA A 169 9.43 5.86 16.13
C ALA A 169 9.15 6.51 14.76
N ASP A 170 9.88 6.13 13.76
CA ASP A 170 9.82 6.70 12.41
C ASP A 170 8.87 5.96 11.45
N GLY A 171 8.18 4.92 11.92
CA GLY A 171 7.31 4.10 11.09
C GLY A 171 8.05 3.19 10.12
N ARG A 172 9.36 3.03 10.27
CA ARG A 172 10.20 2.19 9.41
C ARG A 172 10.20 0.74 9.89
N ALA A 173 10.35 -0.18 8.94
CA ALA A 173 10.70 -1.56 9.26
C ALA A 173 12.16 -1.61 9.74
N VAL A 174 12.39 -2.28 10.88
CA VAL A 174 13.73 -2.56 11.37
C VAL A 174 14.05 -4.00 11.01
N LEU A 175 14.99 -4.20 10.12
CA LEU A 175 15.64 -5.50 9.91
C LEU A 175 16.79 -5.60 10.92
N ARG A 176 16.70 -6.54 11.84
CA ARG A 176 17.76 -6.91 12.75
C ARG A 176 18.33 -8.26 12.35
#